data_ef02b8ec68ad2a7a0e4439b842b1ad28
#
_entry.id   ef02b8ec68ad2a7a0e4439b842b1ad28
#
_cell.length_a   1.000
_cell.length_b   1.000
_cell.length_c   1.000
_cell.angle_alpha   90.00
_cell.angle_beta   90.00
_cell.angle_gamma   90.00
#
_symmetry.space_group_name_H-M   'P 1'
#
loop_
_entity.id
_entity.type
_entity.pdbx_description
1 polymer ?
#
loop_
_entity_poly.entity_id
_entity_poly.type
_entity_poly.pdbx_seq_one_letter_code
_entity_poly.pdbx_strand_id
1 'polypeptide(L)'
;MTAPVVRASAAMVELRRPGGSTAARWCSCWPGPDPIAWDGEEWTPRQFAWSALDSHASAGSQATLSMGWLPSSWQLLQVAAREQWTAFLQILQFDESDGETGPPADAALIASYLGQVQGLALAATPPTITWRLGIDDGGTFPPRIATSYLVGTPCVL
;
A
#
# COMPACT_ATOMS: atom_id res chain seq x y z
N MET A 1 28.63 -22.04 -11.05
CA MET A 1 27.80 -21.68 -9.88
C MET A 1 27.09 -20.37 -10.18
N THR A 2 25.80 -20.41 -10.38
CA THR A 2 25.00 -19.19 -10.50
C THR A 2 24.86 -18.59 -9.09
N ALA A 3 25.20 -17.30 -8.93
CA ALA A 3 24.98 -16.60 -7.66
C ALA A 3 23.50 -16.68 -7.28
N PRO A 4 23.16 -16.81 -6.00
CA PRO A 4 21.76 -16.79 -5.56
C PRO A 4 21.15 -15.43 -5.94
N VAL A 5 20.02 -15.46 -6.63
CA VAL A 5 19.26 -14.26 -6.96
C VAL A 5 18.62 -13.76 -5.66
N VAL A 6 19.00 -12.55 -5.26
CA VAL A 6 18.39 -11.88 -4.10
C VAL A 6 17.16 -11.14 -4.59
N ARG A 7 16.00 -11.46 -3.99
CA ARG A 7 14.74 -10.81 -4.33
C ARG A 7 14.44 -9.68 -3.37
N ALA A 8 14.14 -8.52 -3.93
CA ALA A 8 13.64 -7.36 -3.20
C ALA A 8 12.13 -7.24 -3.34
N SER A 9 11.51 -6.54 -2.42
CA SER A 9 10.09 -6.20 -2.50
C SER A 9 9.87 -4.72 -2.22
N ALA A 10 8.94 -4.14 -2.94
CA ALA A 10 8.50 -2.76 -2.75
C ALA A 10 7.00 -2.75 -2.47
N ALA A 11 6.59 -1.94 -1.52
CA ALA A 11 5.19 -1.63 -1.32
C ALA A 11 4.88 -0.25 -1.90
N MET A 12 3.81 -0.19 -2.68
CA MET A 12 3.32 1.00 -3.35
C MET A 12 1.94 1.33 -2.79
N VAL A 13 1.74 2.53 -2.29
CA VAL A 13 0.45 2.98 -1.74
C VAL A 13 -0.03 4.20 -2.48
N GLU A 14 -1.21 4.11 -3.08
CA GLU A 14 -1.89 5.24 -3.70
C GLU A 14 -3.12 5.62 -2.87
N LEU A 15 -3.19 6.89 -2.46
CA LEU A 15 -4.35 7.46 -1.76
C LEU A 15 -5.23 8.22 -2.75
N ARG A 16 -6.51 7.87 -2.80
CA ARG A 16 -7.51 8.49 -3.68
C ARG A 16 -8.62 9.14 -2.87
N ARG A 17 -8.95 10.37 -3.24
CA ARG A 17 -10.09 11.07 -2.68
C ARG A 17 -11.41 10.46 -3.14
N PRO A 18 -12.50 10.69 -2.41
CA PRO A 18 -13.84 10.48 -2.96
C PRO A 18 -13.97 11.21 -4.32
N GLY A 19 -14.44 10.51 -5.34
CA GLY A 19 -14.44 11.03 -6.70
C GLY A 19 -13.25 10.63 -7.57
N GLY A 20 -12.27 9.87 -7.02
CA GLY A 20 -11.25 9.15 -7.78
C GLY A 20 -9.94 9.90 -8.05
N SER A 21 -9.81 11.18 -7.66
CA SER A 21 -8.54 11.89 -7.84
C SER A 21 -7.47 11.42 -6.86
N THR A 22 -6.26 11.21 -7.36
CA THR A 22 -5.10 10.83 -6.54
C THR A 22 -4.67 11.99 -5.66
N ALA A 23 -4.46 11.71 -4.39
CA ALA A 23 -3.98 12.66 -3.38
C ALA A 23 -2.51 12.48 -3.06
N ALA A 24 -2.02 11.25 -3.03
CA ALA A 24 -0.63 10.92 -2.79
C ALA A 24 -0.31 9.53 -3.33
N ARG A 25 0.96 9.35 -3.73
CA ARG A 25 1.57 8.07 -4.06
C ARG A 25 2.84 7.91 -3.28
N TRP A 26 2.94 6.84 -2.52
CA TRP A 26 4.11 6.53 -1.70
C TRP A 26 4.67 5.17 -2.05
N CYS A 27 6.00 5.07 -2.07
CA CYS A 27 6.69 3.79 -2.22
C CYS A 27 7.60 3.54 -1.01
N SER A 28 7.62 2.30 -0.52
CA SER A 28 8.59 1.88 0.48
C SER A 28 9.92 1.56 -0.19
N CYS A 29 11.01 1.68 0.54
CA CYS A 29 12.30 1.05 0.24
C CYS A 29 13.34 1.79 -0.61
N TRP A 30 13.13 3.00 -1.09
CA TRP A 30 14.22 3.75 -1.69
C TRP A 30 14.81 4.77 -0.72
N PRO A 31 16.15 4.82 -0.60
CA PRO A 31 16.82 5.63 0.42
C PRO A 31 16.85 7.12 0.10
N GLY A 32 16.53 7.51 -1.12
CA GLY A 32 16.57 8.91 -1.55
C GLY A 32 15.30 9.69 -1.23
N PRO A 33 15.39 11.03 -1.13
CA PRO A 33 14.21 11.88 -1.00
C PRO A 33 13.50 12.12 -2.33
N ASP A 34 14.17 11.82 -3.45
CA ASP A 34 13.68 12.13 -4.78
C ASP A 34 12.59 11.15 -5.21
N PRO A 35 11.53 11.65 -5.85
CA PRO A 35 10.50 10.79 -6.40
C PRO A 35 11.04 9.80 -7.42
N ILE A 36 10.45 8.63 -7.45
CA ILE A 36 10.74 7.59 -8.44
C ILE A 36 9.62 7.51 -9.46
N ALA A 37 9.95 7.21 -10.71
CA ALA A 37 8.98 6.96 -11.76
C ALA A 37 8.68 5.46 -11.83
N TRP A 38 7.40 5.09 -11.72
CA TRP A 38 6.94 3.74 -11.92
C TRP A 38 5.54 3.73 -12.53
N ASP A 39 5.33 2.89 -13.53
CA ASP A 39 4.05 2.75 -14.27
C ASP A 39 3.51 4.09 -14.81
N GLY A 40 4.44 4.94 -15.32
CA GLY A 40 4.12 6.25 -15.87
C GLY A 40 3.74 7.32 -14.84
N GLU A 41 3.84 7.02 -13.56
CA GLU A 41 3.47 7.89 -12.45
C GLU A 41 4.66 8.16 -11.53
N GLU A 42 4.59 9.28 -10.80
CA GLU A 42 5.61 9.69 -9.84
C GLU A 42 5.23 9.24 -8.43
N TRP A 43 6.18 8.59 -7.74
CA TRP A 43 6.00 8.03 -6.41
C TRP A 43 7.00 8.64 -5.44
N THR A 44 6.51 9.10 -4.31
CA THR A 44 7.35 9.68 -3.25
C THR A 44 7.87 8.58 -2.32
N PRO A 45 9.20 8.45 -2.15
CA PRO A 45 9.76 7.52 -1.18
C PRO A 45 9.30 7.84 0.24
N ARG A 46 8.81 6.84 0.95
CA ARG A 46 8.44 6.89 2.36
C ARG A 46 8.76 5.56 3.01
N GLN A 47 9.46 5.57 4.11
CA GLN A 47 9.64 4.34 4.88
C GLN A 47 8.35 4.00 5.60
N PHE A 48 7.70 2.95 5.15
CA PHE A 48 6.54 2.38 5.84
C PHE A 48 6.62 0.86 5.85
N ALA A 49 6.04 0.29 6.89
CA ALA A 49 5.84 -1.15 7.03
C ALA A 49 4.37 -1.48 6.82
N TRP A 50 4.10 -2.68 6.40
CA TRP A 50 2.74 -3.22 6.27
C TRP A 50 2.63 -4.57 6.97
N SER A 51 1.46 -4.86 7.53
CA SER A 51 1.15 -6.20 8.02
C SER A 51 0.89 -7.13 6.85
N ALA A 52 1.15 -8.41 7.05
CA ALA A 52 0.73 -9.44 6.13
C ALA A 52 -0.79 -9.32 5.89
N LEU A 53 -1.15 -9.32 4.62
CA LEU A 53 -2.54 -9.40 4.22
C LEU A 53 -3.06 -10.77 4.65
N ASP A 54 -4.01 -10.79 5.55
CA ASP A 54 -4.65 -12.02 5.97
C ASP A 54 -5.47 -12.53 4.78
N SER A 55 -4.99 -13.62 4.14
CA SER A 55 -5.62 -14.20 2.96
C SER A 55 -6.96 -14.88 3.26
N HIS A 56 -7.33 -14.99 4.53
CA HIS A 56 -8.60 -15.51 4.94
C HIS A 56 -9.65 -14.40 4.87
N ALA A 57 -10.45 -14.45 3.83
CA ALA A 57 -11.62 -13.61 3.61
C ALA A 57 -12.75 -13.88 4.63
N SER A 58 -12.43 -13.83 5.89
CA SER A 58 -13.46 -13.60 6.92
C SER A 58 -13.72 -12.10 6.95
N ALA A 59 -14.96 -11.71 7.05
CA ALA A 59 -15.39 -10.34 7.19
C ALA A 59 -14.46 -9.57 8.15
N GLY A 60 -13.74 -8.56 7.64
CA GLY A 60 -12.83 -7.77 8.44
C GLY A 60 -11.34 -7.91 8.15
N SER A 61 -10.91 -8.52 7.03
CA SER A 61 -9.50 -8.47 6.62
C SER A 61 -9.01 -7.02 6.56
N GLN A 62 -8.13 -6.65 7.46
CA GLN A 62 -7.59 -5.30 7.55
C GLN A 62 -6.08 -5.35 7.30
N ALA A 63 -5.61 -4.57 6.33
CA ALA A 63 -4.19 -4.29 6.22
C ALA A 63 -3.84 -3.15 7.20
N THR A 64 -2.75 -3.31 7.93
CA THR A 64 -2.21 -2.25 8.79
C THR A 64 -0.93 -1.73 8.20
N LEU A 65 -0.83 -0.42 8.07
CA LEU A 65 0.37 0.27 7.64
C LEU A 65 0.89 1.14 8.77
N SER A 66 2.21 1.24 8.86
CA SER A 66 2.87 2.11 9.83
C SER A 66 4.04 2.84 9.20
N MET A 67 4.22 4.11 9.52
CA MET A 67 5.30 4.95 9.02
C MET A 67 5.79 5.92 10.08
N GLY A 68 7.02 6.41 9.93
CA GLY A 68 7.53 7.48 10.78
C GLY A 68 6.65 8.71 10.69
N TRP A 69 6.52 9.41 11.81
CA TRP A 69 5.70 10.62 11.87
C TRP A 69 6.33 11.76 11.07
N LEU A 70 5.52 12.36 10.19
CA LEU A 70 5.79 13.61 9.49
C LEU A 70 4.52 14.46 9.56
N PRO A 71 4.63 15.78 9.84
CA PRO A 71 3.45 16.65 9.95
C PRO A 71 2.54 16.59 8.72
N SER A 72 3.12 16.63 7.53
CA SER A 72 2.37 16.58 6.26
C SER A 72 1.63 15.25 6.06
N SER A 73 2.29 14.13 6.37
CA SER A 73 1.68 12.80 6.27
C SER A 73 0.57 12.62 7.31
N TRP A 74 0.78 13.13 8.52
CA TRP A 74 -0.24 13.08 9.57
C TRP A 74 -1.50 13.86 9.17
N GLN A 75 -1.34 15.12 8.73
CA GLN A 75 -2.47 15.94 8.28
C GLN A 75 -3.22 15.31 7.12
N LEU A 76 -2.51 14.78 6.13
CA LEU A 76 -3.11 14.11 4.99
C LEU A 76 -3.92 12.88 5.41
N LEU A 77 -3.37 12.03 6.28
CA LEU A 77 -4.03 10.82 6.76
C LEU A 77 -5.22 11.12 7.68
N GLN A 78 -5.18 12.22 8.46
CA GLN A 78 -6.34 12.68 9.22
C GLN A 78 -7.52 13.04 8.31
N VAL A 79 -7.25 13.75 7.22
CA VAL A 79 -8.28 14.07 6.22
C VAL A 79 -8.77 12.80 5.54
N ALA A 80 -7.84 11.93 5.14
CA ALA A 80 -8.16 10.67 4.48
C ALA A 80 -9.04 9.76 5.35
N ALA A 81 -8.75 9.66 6.65
CA ALA A 81 -9.56 8.85 7.57
C ALA A 81 -10.95 9.47 7.80
N ARG A 82 -11.02 10.80 7.94
CA ARG A 82 -12.29 11.50 8.16
C ARG A 82 -13.22 11.43 6.95
N GLU A 83 -12.64 11.53 5.75
CA GLU A 83 -13.38 11.54 4.49
C GLU A 83 -13.44 10.15 3.84
N GLN A 84 -12.96 9.11 4.53
CA GLN A 84 -12.97 7.72 4.08
C GLN A 84 -12.33 7.55 2.68
N TRP A 85 -11.15 8.14 2.50
CA TRP A 85 -10.42 7.99 1.25
C TRP A 85 -10.07 6.53 1.00
N THR A 86 -10.01 6.16 -0.26
CA THR A 86 -9.58 4.84 -0.67
C THR A 86 -8.06 4.78 -0.78
N ALA A 87 -7.47 3.71 -0.30
CA ALA A 87 -6.06 3.42 -0.50
C ALA A 87 -5.89 2.11 -1.27
N PHE A 88 -5.01 2.15 -2.25
CA PHE A 88 -4.61 1.00 -3.03
C PHE A 88 -3.17 0.65 -2.68
N LEU A 89 -2.98 -0.50 -2.03
CA LEU A 89 -1.68 -1.05 -1.66
C LEU A 89 -1.30 -2.14 -2.67
N GLN A 90 -0.12 -2.03 -3.25
CA GLN A 90 0.47 -3.03 -4.14
C GLN A 90 1.82 -3.48 -3.58
N ILE A 91 2.08 -4.77 -3.59
CA ILE A 91 3.37 -5.34 -3.21
C ILE A 91 4.01 -5.90 -4.48
N LEU A 92 5.15 -5.36 -4.83
CA LEU A 92 5.94 -5.75 -5.98
C LEU A 92 7.14 -6.59 -5.53
N GLN A 93 7.55 -7.55 -6.35
CA GLN A 93 8.76 -8.32 -6.16
C GLN A 93 9.60 -8.29 -7.44
N PHE A 94 10.91 -8.13 -7.30
CA PHE A 94 11.88 -8.04 -8.39
C PHE A 94 13.25 -8.49 -7.91
N ASP A 95 14.18 -8.67 -8.83
CA ASP A 95 15.56 -8.96 -8.47
C ASP A 95 16.25 -7.69 -7.97
N GLU A 96 16.97 -7.79 -6.85
CA GLU A 96 17.58 -6.63 -6.18
C GLU A 96 18.50 -5.83 -7.11
N SER A 97 19.20 -6.51 -8.01
CA SER A 97 20.09 -5.89 -9.01
C SER A 97 19.37 -4.97 -10.02
N ASP A 98 18.08 -5.17 -10.20
CA ASP A 98 17.29 -4.43 -11.19
C ASP A 98 16.58 -3.22 -10.58
N GLY A 99 16.68 -3.05 -9.27
CA GLY A 99 15.93 -2.05 -8.49
C GLY A 99 16.73 -0.83 -8.04
N GLU A 100 17.82 -0.44 -8.71
CA GLU A 100 18.66 0.68 -8.25
C GLU A 100 17.95 2.03 -8.22
N THR A 101 17.04 2.27 -9.14
CA THR A 101 16.33 3.57 -9.28
C THR A 101 14.84 3.48 -9.02
N GLY A 102 14.33 2.31 -8.69
CA GLY A 102 12.91 2.04 -8.48
C GLY A 102 12.54 0.62 -8.92
N PRO A 103 11.31 0.16 -8.73
CA PRO A 103 10.87 -1.12 -9.24
C PRO A 103 11.02 -1.13 -10.77
N PRO A 104 11.60 -2.19 -11.36
CA PRO A 104 11.65 -2.34 -12.80
C PRO A 104 10.24 -2.50 -13.38
N ALA A 105 10.07 -2.21 -14.67
CA ALA A 105 8.78 -2.26 -15.34
C ALA A 105 8.14 -3.66 -15.34
N ASP A 106 8.97 -4.70 -15.25
CA ASP A 106 8.57 -6.11 -15.19
C ASP A 106 8.49 -6.67 -13.77
N ALA A 107 8.56 -5.81 -12.74
CA ALA A 107 8.37 -6.23 -11.36
C ALA A 107 7.05 -6.99 -11.19
N ALA A 108 7.14 -8.16 -10.56
CA ALA A 108 5.98 -9.01 -10.36
C ALA A 108 5.08 -8.45 -9.26
N LEU A 109 3.81 -8.23 -9.57
CA LEU A 109 2.79 -7.92 -8.56
C LEU A 109 2.45 -9.19 -7.78
N ILE A 110 2.84 -9.26 -6.50
CA ILE A 110 2.60 -10.44 -5.66
C ILE A 110 1.37 -10.31 -4.78
N ALA A 111 0.96 -9.10 -4.44
CA ALA A 111 -0.26 -8.84 -3.68
C ALA A 111 -0.79 -7.44 -3.96
N SER A 112 -2.10 -7.28 -3.87
CA SER A 112 -2.74 -5.98 -3.90
C SER A 112 -3.91 -5.93 -2.91
N TYR A 113 -4.15 -4.76 -2.36
CA TYR A 113 -5.22 -4.52 -1.41
C TYR A 113 -5.86 -3.16 -1.69
N LEU A 114 -7.18 -3.14 -1.76
CA LEU A 114 -7.98 -1.94 -1.88
C LEU A 114 -8.86 -1.80 -0.64
N GLY A 115 -8.75 -0.70 0.06
CA GLY A 115 -9.55 -0.46 1.25
C GLY A 115 -9.70 1.02 1.55
N GLN A 116 -10.56 1.34 2.50
CA GLN A 116 -10.71 2.70 3.01
C GLN A 116 -9.74 2.96 4.16
N VAL A 117 -9.22 4.18 4.25
CA VAL A 117 -8.35 4.61 5.34
C VAL A 117 -9.17 4.71 6.62
N GLN A 118 -8.80 3.91 7.62
CA GLN A 118 -9.50 3.82 8.90
C GLN A 118 -8.50 3.76 10.05
N GLY A 119 -8.97 3.96 11.27
CA GLY A 119 -8.26 3.63 12.50
C GLY A 119 -6.89 4.30 12.64
N LEU A 120 -6.79 5.60 12.35
CA LEU A 120 -5.55 6.37 12.47
C LEU A 120 -5.13 6.48 13.94
N ALA A 121 -3.88 6.15 14.23
CA ALA A 121 -3.28 6.26 15.55
C ALA A 121 -1.87 6.84 15.46
N LEU A 122 -1.46 7.54 16.51
CA LEU A 122 -0.11 8.09 16.67
C LEU A 122 0.52 7.51 17.93
N ALA A 123 1.65 6.83 17.77
CA ALA A 123 2.50 6.43 18.89
C ALA A 123 3.55 7.52 19.15
N ALA A 124 3.93 7.70 20.42
CA ALA A 124 4.85 8.76 20.82
C ALA A 124 6.33 8.36 20.78
N THR A 125 6.64 7.08 20.97
CA THR A 125 8.04 6.62 21.12
C THR A 125 8.26 5.27 20.45
N PRO A 126 8.94 5.22 19.28
CA PRO A 126 9.23 6.36 18.40
C PRO A 126 7.96 6.97 17.79
N PRO A 127 8.00 8.23 17.35
CA PRO A 127 6.83 8.84 16.72
C PRO A 127 6.45 8.09 15.45
N THR A 128 5.34 7.37 15.48
CA THR A 128 4.90 6.48 14.40
C THR A 128 3.42 6.65 14.15
N ILE A 129 3.06 6.84 12.90
CA ILE A 129 1.67 6.87 12.44
C ILE A 129 1.29 5.44 12.04
N THR A 130 0.21 4.93 12.59
CA THR A 130 -0.38 3.66 12.18
C THR A 130 -1.78 3.91 11.67
N TRP A 131 -2.12 3.32 10.54
CA TRP A 131 -3.48 3.36 10.00
C TRP A 131 -3.87 2.00 9.44
N ARG A 132 -5.16 1.78 9.33
CA ARG A 132 -5.73 0.54 8.82
C ARG A 132 -6.45 0.80 7.51
N LEU A 133 -6.39 -0.18 6.63
CA LEU A 133 -7.20 -0.23 5.43
C LEU A 133 -8.27 -1.28 5.67
N GLY A 134 -9.50 -0.83 5.77
CA GLY A 134 -10.65 -1.68 5.99
C GLY A 134 -11.57 -1.70 4.78
N ILE A 135 -12.34 -2.76 4.64
CA ILE A 135 -13.48 -2.79 3.73
C ILE A 135 -14.65 -2.16 4.48
N ASP A 136 -15.31 -1.18 3.84
CA ASP A 136 -16.54 -0.66 4.40
C ASP A 136 -17.63 -1.74 4.33
N ASP A 137 -18.05 -2.23 5.49
CA ASP A 137 -19.17 -3.17 5.61
C ASP A 137 -20.55 -2.52 5.29
N GLY A 138 -20.55 -1.28 4.83
CA GLY A 138 -21.73 -0.52 4.44
C GLY A 138 -22.52 -1.06 3.24
N GLY A 139 -22.28 -2.27 2.84
CA GLY A 139 -23.15 -3.04 1.98
C GLY A 139 -23.12 -2.73 0.47
N THR A 140 -22.22 -1.85 0.02
CA THR A 140 -22.16 -1.46 -1.41
C THR A 140 -21.04 -2.12 -2.20
N PHE A 141 -20.09 -2.77 -1.55
CA PHE A 141 -19.04 -3.54 -2.21
C PHE A 141 -19.29 -5.03 -1.95
N PRO A 142 -19.52 -5.83 -2.98
CA PRO A 142 -19.51 -7.26 -2.76
C PRO A 142 -18.10 -7.66 -2.31
N PRO A 143 -17.94 -8.21 -1.11
CA PRO A 143 -16.62 -8.58 -0.55
C PRO A 143 -15.83 -9.53 -1.46
N ARG A 144 -16.53 -10.18 -2.39
CA ARG A 144 -15.95 -11.08 -3.40
C ARG A 144 -15.06 -10.38 -4.43
N ILE A 145 -15.34 -9.12 -4.79
CA ILE A 145 -14.53 -8.42 -5.78
C ILE A 145 -13.20 -7.99 -5.13
N ALA A 146 -13.25 -7.54 -3.90
CA ALA A 146 -12.04 -7.22 -3.15
C ALA A 146 -11.16 -8.47 -2.96
N THR A 147 -11.77 -9.63 -2.68
CA THR A 147 -11.04 -10.89 -2.42
C THR A 147 -10.34 -11.43 -3.66
N SER A 148 -10.96 -11.36 -4.83
CA SER A 148 -10.33 -11.86 -6.06
C SER A 148 -9.17 -10.97 -6.54
N TYR A 149 -9.22 -9.69 -6.25
CA TYR A 149 -8.08 -8.79 -6.47
C TYR A 149 -6.97 -8.98 -5.46
N LEU A 150 -7.32 -9.31 -4.21
CA LEU A 150 -6.39 -9.46 -3.11
C LEU A 150 -5.48 -10.69 -3.24
N VAL A 151 -5.91 -11.72 -3.91
CA VAL A 151 -5.22 -13.02 -3.86
C VAL A 151 -4.66 -13.43 -5.22
N GLY A 152 -4.88 -12.63 -6.28
CA GLY A 152 -4.45 -13.02 -7.64
C GLY A 152 -5.05 -14.34 -8.11
N THR A 153 -6.05 -14.85 -7.40
CA THR A 153 -6.79 -16.04 -7.82
C THR A 153 -7.89 -15.63 -8.78
N PRO A 154 -8.00 -16.29 -9.95
CA PRO A 154 -9.14 -16.05 -10.81
C PRO A 154 -10.43 -16.31 -10.03
N CYS A 155 -11.39 -15.40 -10.16
CA CYS A 155 -12.74 -15.64 -9.68
C CYS A 155 -13.23 -16.96 -10.25
N VAL A 156 -13.35 -17.97 -9.41
CA VAL A 156 -14.16 -19.13 -9.73
C VAL A 156 -15.59 -18.68 -9.44
N LEU A 157 -16.30 -18.40 -10.53
CA LEU A 157 -17.74 -18.17 -10.50
C LEU A 157 -18.45 -19.47 -10.12
#